data_7e49f34a8fb89d5ddd625b9ec63c418d
#
_entry.id   7e49f34a8fb89d5ddd625b9ec63c418d
#
_cell.length_a   1.000
_cell.length_b   1.000
_cell.length_c   1.000
_cell.angle_alpha   90.00
_cell.angle_beta   90.00
_cell.angle_gamma   90.00
#
_symmetry.space_group_name_H-M   'P 1'
#
loop_
_entity.id
_entity.type
_entity.pdbx_description
1 polymer ?
#
loop_
_entity_poly.entity_id
_entity_poly.type
_entity_poly.pdbx_seq_one_letter_code
_entity_poly.pdbx_strand_id
1 'polypeptide(L)'
;GALYGPVAYMWIVVGCIFGGAVHDYMIGMISLRNDGAHLPELASKYLGKPVKHVVNIFAMLLLMLVATVFVTSPANLIASITPDWMTIGIITVLIFAYYLISTILPIDKAMGKVYPWFGAILIISTIAIGISLLTGGHNLPELTMGAMQNFHPKGTPIFPAIFFTISCGAISGFHATQAPMVSRTSTNEREGRFLFYGMMIAEGVIAMIWAGASMALFDGQTLSQMIDAGTPSAVVNQVSTMLLGNVFGTVAIIGVIVLPISSGLSAFRSLRTILADYMNIKQDSMKKILMMTIPLFVISFFLTKVDFNLIWRYFNWANQVTAVIALLMSTRYLYLKNKNYLVTLLPATFMLYACVVYILSEPIGFRMGLQTATYLVGLVATVAIMALYWTTGVKQKVALSPESELLNDHLPIGTFSSAGAVPAAVVAE
;
A
#
# COMPACT_ATOMS: atom_id res chain seq x y z
N GLY A 1 -12.83 -6.03 -4.33
CA GLY A 1 -13.16 -5.28 -5.57
C GLY A 1 -14.04 -6.11 -6.50
N ALA A 2 -13.71 -7.37 -6.80
CA ALA A 2 -14.46 -8.23 -7.74
C ALA A 2 -15.96 -8.37 -7.42
N LEU A 3 -16.37 -8.25 -6.16
CA LEU A 3 -17.80 -8.27 -5.76
C LEU A 3 -18.64 -7.16 -6.39
N TYR A 4 -18.03 -6.06 -6.81
CA TYR A 4 -18.73 -4.96 -7.49
C TYR A 4 -18.94 -5.20 -8.99
N GLY A 5 -18.37 -6.28 -9.53
CA GLY A 5 -18.42 -6.58 -10.94
C GLY A 5 -17.51 -5.70 -11.80
N PRO A 6 -17.82 -5.54 -13.12
CA PRO A 6 -16.93 -4.88 -14.07
C PRO A 6 -16.57 -3.42 -13.77
N VAL A 7 -17.36 -2.71 -12.96
CA VAL A 7 -17.02 -1.35 -12.53
C VAL A 7 -15.67 -1.29 -11.80
N ALA A 8 -15.23 -2.41 -11.20
CA ALA A 8 -13.92 -2.54 -10.56
C ALA A 8 -12.78 -2.29 -11.56
N TYR A 9 -12.90 -2.74 -12.80
CA TYR A 9 -11.90 -2.52 -13.85
C TYR A 9 -11.68 -1.02 -14.11
N MET A 10 -12.77 -0.26 -14.18
CA MET A 10 -12.68 1.17 -14.42
C MET A 10 -11.89 1.88 -13.31
N TRP A 11 -12.17 1.51 -12.04
CA TRP A 11 -11.43 2.11 -10.94
C TRP A 11 -9.96 1.67 -10.92
N ILE A 12 -9.66 0.38 -11.17
CA ILE A 12 -8.26 -0.08 -11.27
C ILE A 12 -7.52 0.74 -12.34
N VAL A 13 -8.07 0.86 -13.55
CA VAL A 13 -7.40 1.57 -14.66
C VAL A 13 -7.26 3.07 -14.37
N VAL A 14 -8.38 3.75 -14.10
CA VAL A 14 -8.37 5.21 -13.89
C VAL A 14 -7.63 5.58 -12.61
N GLY A 15 -7.89 4.86 -11.53
CA GLY A 15 -7.24 5.07 -10.24
C GLY A 15 -5.74 4.82 -10.31
N CYS A 16 -5.30 3.75 -10.96
CA CYS A 16 -3.90 3.41 -11.12
C CYS A 16 -3.16 4.46 -11.96
N ILE A 17 -3.67 4.83 -13.14
CA ILE A 17 -2.96 5.74 -14.07
C ILE A 17 -2.94 7.18 -13.53
N PHE A 18 -4.09 7.71 -13.14
CA PHE A 18 -4.24 9.12 -12.78
C PHE A 18 -4.09 9.41 -11.28
N GLY A 19 -4.18 8.39 -10.45
CA GLY A 19 -4.03 8.50 -9.01
C GLY A 19 -2.74 7.84 -8.52
N GLY A 20 -2.68 6.51 -8.54
CA GLY A 20 -1.60 5.74 -7.94
C GLY A 20 -0.23 5.97 -8.56
N ALA A 21 -0.13 5.87 -9.88
CA ALA A 21 1.16 6.06 -10.56
C ALA A 21 1.69 7.50 -10.41
N VAL A 22 0.78 8.49 -10.41
CA VAL A 22 1.13 9.89 -10.13
C VAL A 22 1.55 10.05 -8.67
N HIS A 23 0.81 9.44 -7.73
CA HIS A 23 1.13 9.43 -6.30
C HIS A 23 2.52 8.86 -6.04
N ASP A 24 2.79 7.66 -6.55
CA ASP A 24 4.04 6.94 -6.32
C ASP A 24 5.24 7.65 -6.95
N TYR A 25 5.06 8.14 -8.18
CA TYR A 25 6.09 8.92 -8.85
C TYR A 25 6.44 10.18 -8.06
N MET A 26 5.44 10.94 -7.65
CA MET A 26 5.67 12.18 -6.93
C MET A 26 6.33 11.95 -5.58
N ILE A 27 5.82 11.03 -4.76
CA ILE A 27 6.42 10.78 -3.44
C ILE A 27 7.82 10.20 -3.54
N GLY A 28 8.05 9.28 -4.50
CA GLY A 28 9.37 8.71 -4.76
C GLY A 28 10.38 9.76 -5.19
N MET A 29 10.03 10.61 -6.15
CA MET A 29 10.90 11.68 -6.63
C MET A 29 11.15 12.76 -5.57
N ILE A 30 10.12 13.15 -4.81
CA ILE A 30 10.30 14.12 -3.71
C ILE A 30 11.20 13.52 -2.63
N SER A 31 11.02 12.25 -2.27
CA SER A 31 11.90 11.56 -1.31
C SER A 31 13.33 11.49 -1.81
N LEU A 32 13.52 11.08 -3.08
CA LEU A 32 14.83 11.01 -3.72
C LEU A 32 15.58 12.34 -3.67
N ARG A 33 14.91 13.43 -3.98
CA ARG A 33 15.44 14.81 -3.94
C ARG A 33 15.60 15.38 -2.53
N ASN A 34 15.21 14.64 -1.52
CA ASN A 34 15.38 14.98 -0.11
C ASN A 34 16.09 13.84 0.63
N ASP A 35 17.15 13.27 0.03
CA ASP A 35 18.05 12.28 0.62
C ASP A 35 17.35 11.02 1.16
N GLY A 36 16.25 10.62 0.51
CA GLY A 36 15.44 9.48 0.96
C GLY A 36 14.66 9.76 2.25
N ALA A 37 14.29 11.02 2.50
CA ALA A 37 13.52 11.40 3.68
C ALA A 37 12.16 10.70 3.73
N HIS A 38 11.75 10.29 4.94
CA HIS A 38 10.47 9.66 5.18
C HIS A 38 9.29 10.63 5.06
N LEU A 39 8.10 10.08 4.77
CA LEU A 39 6.87 10.87 4.57
C LEU A 39 6.60 11.91 5.67
N PRO A 40 6.75 11.63 6.99
CA PRO A 40 6.54 12.64 8.03
C PRO A 40 7.51 13.82 7.97
N GLU A 41 8.76 13.58 7.59
CA GLU A 41 9.77 14.64 7.43
C GLU A 41 9.46 15.51 6.22
N LEU A 42 9.10 14.88 5.09
CA LEU A 42 8.65 15.58 3.88
C LEU A 42 7.40 16.41 4.16
N ALA A 43 6.43 15.85 4.89
CA ALA A 43 5.24 16.57 5.32
C ALA A 43 5.60 17.77 6.23
N SER A 44 6.56 17.61 7.14
CA SER A 44 7.07 18.72 7.96
C SER A 44 7.66 19.84 7.10
N LYS A 45 8.44 19.47 6.07
CA LYS A 45 9.09 20.42 5.15
C LYS A 45 8.08 21.17 4.30
N TYR A 46 7.11 20.47 3.71
CA TYR A 46 6.19 21.05 2.73
C TYR A 46 4.85 21.50 3.30
N LEU A 47 4.32 20.87 4.34
CA LEU A 47 3.02 21.18 4.94
C LEU A 47 3.11 21.83 6.33
N GLY A 48 4.32 21.84 6.90
CA GLY A 48 4.59 22.47 8.18
C GLY A 48 4.66 21.51 9.37
N LYS A 49 5.29 21.98 10.46
CA LYS A 49 5.56 21.17 11.66
C LYS A 49 4.32 20.55 12.31
N PRO A 50 3.16 21.23 12.44
CA PRO A 50 1.97 20.60 13.04
C PRO A 50 1.49 19.37 12.27
N VAL A 51 1.57 19.40 10.94
CA VAL A 51 1.15 18.30 10.06
C VAL A 51 2.05 17.08 10.25
N LYS A 52 3.33 17.25 10.60
CA LYS A 52 4.25 16.14 10.90
C LYS A 52 3.68 15.18 11.96
N HIS A 53 3.07 15.69 13.01
CA HIS A 53 2.51 14.85 14.07
C HIS A 53 1.33 14.02 13.58
N VAL A 54 0.43 14.64 12.82
CA VAL A 54 -0.71 13.94 12.20
C VAL A 54 -0.21 12.84 11.26
N VAL A 55 0.76 13.16 10.41
CA VAL A 55 1.32 12.19 9.45
C VAL A 55 2.04 11.05 10.16
N ASN A 56 2.78 11.32 11.24
CA ASN A 56 3.40 10.27 12.05
C ASN A 56 2.36 9.28 12.60
N ILE A 57 1.24 9.80 13.17
CA ILE A 57 0.18 8.96 13.71
C ILE A 57 -0.42 8.08 12.61
N PHE A 58 -0.80 8.66 11.47
CA PHE A 58 -1.39 7.91 10.37
C PHE A 58 -0.40 6.92 9.74
N ALA A 59 0.86 7.30 9.54
CA ALA A 59 1.89 6.40 9.01
C ALA A 59 2.17 5.23 9.96
N MET A 60 2.28 5.49 11.27
CA MET A 60 2.50 4.43 12.27
C MET A 60 1.28 3.50 12.37
N LEU A 61 0.07 4.05 12.36
CA LEU A 61 -1.17 3.26 12.36
C LEU A 61 -1.25 2.38 11.10
N LEU A 62 -1.05 2.99 9.93
CA LEU A 62 -1.03 2.27 8.66
C LEU A 62 -0.02 1.14 8.66
N LEU A 63 1.23 1.43 9.03
CA LEU A 63 2.32 0.44 9.03
C LEU A 63 2.08 -0.70 10.01
N MET A 64 1.51 -0.43 11.18
CA MET A 64 1.13 -1.46 12.14
C MET A 64 0.04 -2.38 11.58
N LEU A 65 -1.01 -1.79 11.00
CA LEU A 65 -2.14 -2.55 10.46
C LEU A 65 -1.73 -3.35 9.21
N VAL A 66 -0.98 -2.76 8.28
CA VAL A 66 -0.51 -3.46 7.08
C VAL A 66 0.46 -4.59 7.44
N ALA A 67 1.36 -4.37 8.38
CA ALA A 67 2.28 -5.41 8.85
C ALA A 67 1.51 -6.59 9.46
N THR A 68 0.43 -6.32 10.22
CA THR A 68 -0.45 -7.35 10.77
C THR A 68 -1.19 -8.13 9.67
N VAL A 69 -1.74 -7.44 8.68
CA VAL A 69 -2.40 -8.07 7.51
C VAL A 69 -1.42 -8.93 6.73
N PHE A 70 -0.17 -8.46 6.57
CA PHE A 70 0.90 -9.18 5.87
C PHE A 70 1.52 -10.34 6.66
N VAL A 71 1.12 -10.54 7.90
CA VAL A 71 1.31 -11.78 8.65
C VAL A 71 0.10 -12.69 8.49
N THR A 72 -1.10 -12.16 8.65
CA THR A 72 -2.34 -12.97 8.69
C THR A 72 -2.68 -13.56 7.32
N SER A 73 -2.56 -12.78 6.25
CA SER A 73 -2.89 -13.23 4.88
C SER A 73 -2.01 -14.41 4.41
N PRO A 74 -0.67 -14.34 4.46
CA PRO A 74 0.16 -15.49 4.11
C PRO A 74 -0.01 -16.67 5.08
N ALA A 75 -0.30 -16.44 6.37
CA ALA A 75 -0.57 -17.52 7.30
C ALA A 75 -1.79 -18.35 6.88
N ASN A 76 -2.86 -17.69 6.41
CA ASN A 76 -4.03 -18.38 5.86
C ASN A 76 -3.71 -19.14 4.57
N LEU A 77 -2.93 -18.54 3.65
CA LEU A 77 -2.51 -19.21 2.41
C LEU A 77 -1.62 -20.42 2.66
N ILE A 78 -0.66 -20.32 3.57
CA ILE A 78 0.20 -21.46 3.95
C ILE A 78 -0.64 -22.58 4.56
N ALA A 79 -1.56 -22.24 5.45
CA ALA A 79 -2.45 -23.23 6.07
C ALA A 79 -3.30 -23.99 5.03
N SER A 80 -3.68 -23.34 3.92
CA SER A 80 -4.48 -23.99 2.86
C SER A 80 -3.70 -25.00 2.00
N ILE A 81 -2.37 -25.00 2.06
CA ILE A 81 -1.48 -25.90 1.27
C ILE A 81 -0.64 -26.81 2.15
N THR A 82 -0.79 -26.75 3.47
CA THR A 82 -0.03 -27.55 4.44
C THR A 82 -0.94 -28.52 5.18
N PRO A 83 -0.40 -29.61 5.78
CA PRO A 83 -1.19 -30.56 6.57
C PRO A 83 -1.88 -29.92 7.78
N ASP A 84 -2.97 -30.50 8.25
CA ASP A 84 -3.86 -29.98 9.31
C ASP A 84 -3.16 -29.65 10.65
N TRP A 85 -2.04 -30.30 10.96
CA TRP A 85 -1.25 -30.00 12.16
C TRP A 85 -0.55 -28.64 12.09
N MET A 86 -0.32 -28.11 10.90
CA MET A 86 0.22 -26.76 10.65
C MET A 86 -0.90 -25.73 10.76
N THR A 87 -1.32 -25.44 11.97
CA THR A 87 -2.39 -24.47 12.22
C THR A 87 -1.96 -23.05 11.89
N ILE A 88 -2.92 -22.17 11.59
CA ILE A 88 -2.68 -20.73 11.35
C ILE A 88 -1.88 -20.10 12.51
N GLY A 89 -2.13 -20.54 13.75
CA GLY A 89 -1.40 -20.07 14.92
C GLY A 89 0.09 -20.43 14.89
N ILE A 90 0.43 -21.68 14.54
CA ILE A 90 1.82 -22.13 14.39
C ILE A 90 2.51 -21.33 13.27
N ILE A 91 1.86 -21.21 12.12
CA ILE A 91 2.40 -20.48 10.97
C ILE A 91 2.63 -19.00 11.32
N THR A 92 1.69 -18.37 12.01
CA THR A 92 1.83 -16.99 12.49
C THR A 92 3.07 -16.82 13.37
N VAL A 93 3.31 -17.73 14.32
CA VAL A 93 4.50 -17.73 15.18
C VAL A 93 5.78 -17.90 14.34
N LEU A 94 5.76 -18.80 13.36
CA LEU A 94 6.91 -19.02 12.47
C LEU A 94 7.22 -17.76 11.62
N ILE A 95 6.22 -17.04 11.14
CA ILE A 95 6.42 -15.78 10.41
C ILE A 95 7.04 -14.71 11.32
N PHE A 96 6.55 -14.56 12.57
CA PHE A 96 7.18 -13.63 13.52
C PHE A 96 8.60 -14.05 13.91
N ALA A 97 8.86 -15.35 14.08
CA ALA A 97 10.21 -15.87 14.32
C ALA A 97 11.14 -15.54 13.15
N TYR A 98 10.68 -15.72 11.92
CA TYR A 98 11.41 -15.31 10.71
C TYR A 98 11.69 -13.79 10.71
N TYR A 99 10.72 -12.93 11.04
CA TYR A 99 10.92 -11.49 11.12
C TYR A 99 11.93 -11.10 12.21
N LEU A 100 11.90 -11.76 13.36
CA LEU A 100 12.85 -11.54 14.44
C LEU A 100 14.27 -11.93 14.02
N ILE A 101 14.43 -13.11 13.43
CA ILE A 101 15.72 -13.61 12.91
C ILE A 101 16.24 -12.65 11.83
N SER A 102 15.39 -12.22 10.90
CA SER A 102 15.76 -11.27 9.84
C SER A 102 16.11 -9.87 10.37
N THR A 103 15.64 -9.51 11.56
CA THR A 103 16.01 -8.26 12.21
C THR A 103 17.39 -8.36 12.88
N ILE A 104 17.75 -9.54 13.41
CA ILE A 104 19.02 -9.78 14.12
C ILE A 104 20.16 -10.10 13.12
N LEU A 105 19.89 -10.94 12.14
CA LEU A 105 20.88 -11.39 11.16
C LEU A 105 20.73 -10.56 9.87
N PRO A 106 21.82 -10.32 9.12
CA PRO A 106 21.77 -9.65 7.82
C PRO A 106 21.22 -10.57 6.73
N ILE A 107 20.09 -11.26 7.01
CA ILE A 107 19.41 -12.17 6.08
C ILE A 107 18.96 -11.44 4.82
N ASP A 108 18.72 -10.13 4.91
CA ASP A 108 18.37 -9.28 3.76
C ASP A 108 19.37 -9.44 2.59
N LYS A 109 20.66 -9.63 2.88
CA LYS A 109 21.67 -9.88 1.84
C LYS A 109 21.48 -11.23 1.13
N ALA A 110 21.06 -12.25 1.87
CA ALA A 110 20.77 -13.57 1.29
C ALA A 110 19.40 -13.57 0.61
N MET A 111 18.39 -13.01 1.25
CA MET A 111 17.02 -12.93 0.72
C MET A 111 16.92 -11.98 -0.47
N GLY A 112 17.73 -10.93 -0.54
CA GLY A 112 17.83 -10.06 -1.71
C GLY A 112 18.21 -10.79 -3.00
N LYS A 113 18.85 -11.95 -2.91
CA LYS A 113 19.13 -12.84 -4.06
C LYS A 113 17.96 -13.79 -4.36
N VAL A 114 17.14 -14.08 -3.38
CA VAL A 114 16.05 -15.08 -3.46
C VAL A 114 14.72 -14.41 -3.84
N TYR A 115 14.43 -13.23 -3.33
CA TYR A 115 13.17 -12.50 -3.62
C TYR A 115 12.91 -12.25 -5.11
N PRO A 116 13.91 -11.91 -5.97
CA PRO A 116 13.66 -11.75 -7.40
C PRO A 116 13.09 -13.00 -8.06
N TRP A 117 13.48 -14.20 -7.61
CA TRP A 117 12.94 -15.47 -8.13
C TRP A 117 11.47 -15.66 -7.76
N PHE A 118 11.07 -15.33 -6.53
CA PHE A 118 9.67 -15.38 -6.14
C PHE A 118 8.84 -14.32 -6.85
N GLY A 119 9.39 -13.12 -7.07
CA GLY A 119 8.77 -12.10 -7.91
C GLY A 119 8.57 -12.58 -9.35
N ALA A 120 9.56 -13.25 -9.93
CA ALA A 120 9.44 -13.86 -11.25
C ALA A 120 8.36 -14.95 -11.28
N ILE A 121 8.29 -15.82 -10.26
CA ILE A 121 7.23 -16.84 -10.13
C ILE A 121 5.86 -16.17 -10.09
N LEU A 122 5.68 -15.12 -9.32
CA LEU A 122 4.41 -14.39 -9.24
C LEU A 122 4.02 -13.80 -10.61
N ILE A 123 4.95 -13.14 -11.29
CA ILE A 123 4.69 -12.53 -12.62
C ILE A 123 4.35 -13.60 -13.64
N ILE A 124 5.14 -14.67 -13.72
CA ILE A 124 4.92 -15.79 -14.67
C ILE A 124 3.57 -16.46 -14.37
N SER A 125 3.26 -16.73 -13.10
CA SER A 125 2.00 -17.33 -12.70
C SER A 125 0.79 -16.43 -13.03
N THR A 126 0.92 -15.12 -12.80
CA THR A 126 -0.14 -14.15 -13.15
C THR A 126 -0.35 -14.09 -14.67
N ILE A 127 0.72 -14.11 -15.46
CA ILE A 127 0.63 -14.18 -16.92
C ILE A 127 -0.04 -15.50 -17.36
N ALA A 128 0.34 -16.62 -16.74
CA ALA A 128 -0.26 -17.93 -17.04
C ALA A 128 -1.76 -17.96 -16.69
N ILE A 129 -2.17 -17.35 -15.57
CA ILE A 129 -3.59 -17.13 -15.22
C ILE A 129 -4.29 -16.32 -16.31
N GLY A 130 -3.70 -15.20 -16.73
CA GLY A 130 -4.25 -14.36 -17.81
C GLY A 130 -4.41 -15.11 -19.13
N ILE A 131 -3.41 -15.89 -19.53
CA ILE A 131 -3.47 -16.75 -20.74
C ILE A 131 -4.58 -17.79 -20.59
N SER A 132 -4.64 -18.48 -19.44
CA SER A 132 -5.66 -19.51 -19.17
C SER A 132 -7.08 -18.92 -19.24
N LEU A 133 -7.29 -17.69 -18.75
CA LEU A 133 -8.57 -16.99 -18.87
C LEU A 133 -8.96 -16.71 -20.33
N LEU A 134 -7.99 -16.28 -21.15
CA LEU A 134 -8.26 -15.93 -22.55
C LEU A 134 -8.45 -17.17 -23.44
N THR A 135 -7.77 -18.28 -23.15
CA THR A 135 -7.78 -19.49 -23.96
C THR A 135 -8.74 -20.56 -23.45
N GLY A 136 -9.11 -20.51 -22.16
CA GLY A 136 -9.93 -21.52 -21.49
C GLY A 136 -11.44 -21.39 -21.72
N GLY A 137 -11.89 -20.45 -22.57
CA GLY A 137 -13.32 -20.26 -22.86
C GLY A 137 -14.12 -19.68 -21.68
N HIS A 138 -13.46 -19.05 -20.72
CA HIS A 138 -14.11 -18.39 -19.60
C HIS A 138 -14.78 -17.08 -20.03
N ASN A 139 -15.99 -16.84 -19.55
CA ASN A 139 -16.72 -15.59 -19.83
C ASN A 139 -16.16 -14.47 -18.96
N LEU A 140 -15.26 -13.66 -19.52
CA LEU A 140 -14.81 -12.44 -18.87
C LEU A 140 -15.95 -11.41 -18.88
N PRO A 141 -16.30 -10.82 -17.71
CA PRO A 141 -17.31 -9.77 -17.69
C PRO A 141 -16.83 -8.54 -18.46
N GLU A 142 -17.62 -8.13 -19.46
CA GLU A 142 -17.32 -6.98 -20.28
C GLU A 142 -17.67 -5.66 -19.58
N LEU A 143 -16.87 -4.63 -19.80
CA LEU A 143 -17.13 -3.27 -19.33
C LEU A 143 -18.08 -2.55 -20.30
N THR A 144 -19.37 -2.85 -20.21
CA THR A 144 -20.42 -2.18 -20.97
C THR A 144 -21.15 -1.15 -20.11
N MET A 145 -21.92 -0.25 -20.74
CA MET A 145 -22.75 0.71 -19.99
C MET A 145 -23.75 0.01 -19.06
N GLY A 146 -24.29 -1.15 -19.45
CA GLY A 146 -25.17 -1.96 -18.60
C GLY A 146 -24.45 -2.65 -17.44
N ALA A 147 -23.14 -2.82 -17.53
CA ALA A 147 -22.31 -3.40 -16.50
C ALA A 147 -21.75 -2.37 -15.48
N MET A 148 -22.03 -1.07 -15.71
CA MET A 148 -21.64 0.01 -14.80
C MET A 148 -22.59 0.15 -13.60
N GLN A 149 -23.23 -0.95 -13.19
CA GLN A 149 -24.10 -1.02 -12.03
C GLN A 149 -23.43 -1.77 -10.87
N ASN A 150 -24.06 -1.69 -9.71
CA ASN A 150 -23.55 -2.37 -8.51
C ASN A 150 -23.98 -3.84 -8.50
N PHE A 151 -23.01 -4.76 -8.64
CA PHE A 151 -23.22 -6.20 -8.53
C PHE A 151 -22.91 -6.77 -7.14
N HIS A 152 -22.60 -5.90 -6.15
CA HIS A 152 -22.23 -6.37 -4.82
C HIS A 152 -23.39 -7.13 -4.15
N PRO A 153 -23.22 -8.43 -3.78
CA PRO A 153 -24.32 -9.28 -3.32
C PRO A 153 -24.98 -8.79 -2.02
N LYS A 154 -24.26 -8.04 -1.20
CA LYS A 154 -24.78 -7.41 0.03
C LYS A 154 -25.30 -5.99 -0.21
N GLY A 155 -25.42 -5.56 -1.48
CA GLY A 155 -25.90 -4.22 -1.82
C GLY A 155 -24.99 -3.07 -1.37
N THR A 156 -23.74 -3.32 -0.99
CA THR A 156 -22.80 -2.27 -0.56
C THR A 156 -22.60 -1.27 -1.71
N PRO A 157 -22.86 0.04 -1.52
CA PRO A 157 -22.74 1.03 -2.57
C PRO A 157 -21.33 1.12 -3.15
N ILE A 158 -21.24 1.41 -4.46
CA ILE A 158 -19.95 1.58 -5.13
C ILE A 158 -19.16 2.70 -4.45
N PHE A 159 -19.75 3.89 -4.29
CA PHE A 159 -19.11 5.00 -3.58
C PHE A 159 -19.56 5.04 -2.11
N PRO A 160 -18.63 5.11 -1.15
CA PRO A 160 -17.18 5.21 -1.29
C PRO A 160 -16.46 3.87 -1.30
N ALA A 161 -17.12 2.74 -1.08
CA ALA A 161 -16.51 1.49 -0.63
C ALA A 161 -15.52 0.87 -1.64
N ILE A 162 -15.75 0.98 -2.96
CA ILE A 162 -14.85 0.42 -3.99
C ILE A 162 -13.44 1.04 -3.91
N PHE A 163 -13.34 2.33 -3.54
CA PHE A 163 -12.09 3.09 -3.46
C PHE A 163 -11.21 2.65 -2.29
N PHE A 164 -11.79 1.96 -1.32
CA PHE A 164 -11.10 1.35 -0.18
C PHE A 164 -10.82 -0.13 -0.41
N THR A 165 -11.74 -0.84 -1.06
CA THR A 165 -11.57 -2.27 -1.37
C THR A 165 -10.46 -2.51 -2.39
N ILE A 166 -10.34 -1.61 -3.38
CA ILE A 166 -9.26 -1.63 -4.40
C ILE A 166 -8.30 -0.50 -4.07
N SER A 167 -7.63 -0.60 -2.93
CA SER A 167 -6.68 0.44 -2.52
C SER A 167 -5.31 0.23 -3.16
N CYS A 168 -4.66 -0.91 -2.97
CA CYS A 168 -3.30 -1.13 -3.46
C CYS A 168 -3.21 -1.12 -4.98
N GLY A 169 -4.13 -1.77 -5.70
CA GLY A 169 -4.12 -1.80 -7.17
C GLY A 169 -4.54 -0.50 -7.87
N ALA A 170 -4.91 0.54 -7.12
CA ALA A 170 -5.29 1.84 -7.67
C ALA A 170 -4.50 3.00 -7.05
N ILE A 171 -4.63 3.27 -5.75
CA ILE A 171 -3.87 4.31 -5.02
C ILE A 171 -3.53 3.76 -3.63
N SER A 172 -2.25 3.72 -3.25
CA SER A 172 -1.82 3.16 -1.98
C SER A 172 -0.94 4.11 -1.17
N GLY A 173 -1.41 4.50 0.01
CA GLY A 173 -0.62 5.27 0.98
C GLY A 173 0.51 4.47 1.61
N PHE A 174 0.44 3.12 1.59
CA PHE A 174 1.55 2.27 1.98
C PHE A 174 2.77 2.53 1.12
N HIS A 175 2.60 2.73 -0.21
CA HIS A 175 3.69 3.07 -1.11
C HIS A 175 4.42 4.36 -0.69
N ALA A 176 3.71 5.38 -0.19
CA ALA A 176 4.33 6.60 0.33
C ALA A 176 5.26 6.34 1.53
N THR A 177 4.99 5.30 2.31
CA THR A 177 5.86 4.91 3.42
C THR A 177 7.06 4.07 2.99
N GLN A 178 6.97 3.39 1.84
CA GLN A 178 8.04 2.54 1.27
C GLN A 178 8.92 3.27 0.25
N ALA A 179 8.39 4.28 -0.45
CA ALA A 179 9.13 5.06 -1.44
C ALA A 179 10.49 5.59 -0.93
N PRO A 180 10.63 6.05 0.33
CA PRO A 180 11.95 6.44 0.86
C PRO A 180 12.98 5.31 0.89
N MET A 181 12.54 4.08 1.12
CA MET A 181 13.43 2.92 1.12
C MET A 181 13.96 2.63 -0.30
N VAL A 182 13.08 2.71 -1.31
CA VAL A 182 13.45 2.58 -2.71
C VAL A 182 14.32 3.74 -3.16
N SER A 183 13.99 4.97 -2.77
CA SER A 183 14.77 6.17 -3.08
C SER A 183 16.21 6.10 -2.60
N ARG A 184 16.45 5.53 -1.41
CA ARG A 184 17.79 5.34 -0.84
C ARG A 184 18.64 4.31 -1.59
N THR A 185 18.01 3.41 -2.34
CA THR A 185 18.70 2.36 -3.12
C THR A 185 18.81 2.72 -4.60
N SER A 186 18.09 3.73 -5.06
CA SER A 186 18.15 4.18 -6.45
C SER A 186 19.49 4.88 -6.73
N THR A 187 20.09 4.55 -7.86
CA THR A 187 21.40 5.10 -8.28
C THR A 187 21.26 6.21 -9.32
N ASN A 188 20.07 6.37 -9.91
CA ASN A 188 19.85 7.33 -10.98
C ASN A 188 18.43 7.91 -10.92
N GLU A 189 18.29 9.23 -10.88
CA GLU A 189 16.99 9.91 -10.89
C GLU A 189 16.13 9.57 -12.13
N ARG A 190 16.77 9.30 -13.27
CA ARG A 190 16.08 8.91 -14.51
C ARG A 190 15.30 7.61 -14.39
N GLU A 191 15.73 6.71 -13.50
CA GLU A 191 15.02 5.46 -13.22
C GLU A 191 13.72 5.66 -12.43
N GLY A 192 13.53 6.83 -11.80
CA GLY A 192 12.36 7.12 -10.97
C GLY A 192 11.03 6.94 -11.70
N ARG A 193 10.98 7.25 -13.02
CA ARG A 193 9.79 7.00 -13.83
C ARG A 193 9.46 5.50 -13.94
N PHE A 194 10.46 4.67 -14.10
CA PHE A 194 10.29 3.22 -14.15
C PHE A 194 9.98 2.66 -12.76
N LEU A 195 10.78 3.03 -11.75
CA LEU A 195 10.71 2.47 -10.40
C LEU A 195 9.41 2.84 -9.66
N PHE A 196 8.90 4.04 -9.85
CA PHE A 196 7.71 4.50 -9.12
C PHE A 196 6.46 4.46 -10.00
N TYR A 197 6.45 5.18 -11.13
CA TYR A 197 5.28 5.20 -12.02
C TYR A 197 5.07 3.83 -12.70
N GLY A 198 6.12 3.27 -13.29
CA GLY A 198 6.05 2.01 -14.05
C GLY A 198 5.67 0.81 -13.19
N MET A 199 6.20 0.71 -11.98
CA MET A 199 5.87 -0.39 -11.08
C MET A 199 4.43 -0.33 -10.60
N MET A 200 3.88 0.87 -10.35
CA MET A 200 2.46 1.01 -10.02
C MET A 200 1.56 0.58 -11.18
N ILE A 201 1.93 0.91 -12.42
CA ILE A 201 1.19 0.41 -13.61
C ILE A 201 1.26 -1.12 -13.69
N ALA A 202 2.43 -1.72 -13.44
CA ALA A 202 2.57 -3.18 -13.42
C ALA A 202 1.68 -3.82 -12.34
N GLU A 203 1.61 -3.23 -11.15
CA GLU A 203 0.70 -3.67 -10.09
C GLU A 203 -0.77 -3.58 -10.51
N GLY A 204 -1.17 -2.49 -11.16
CA GLY A 204 -2.52 -2.34 -11.72
C GLY A 204 -2.87 -3.43 -12.74
N VAL A 205 -1.93 -3.79 -13.63
CA VAL A 205 -2.11 -4.90 -14.59
C VAL A 205 -2.30 -6.23 -13.86
N ILE A 206 -1.49 -6.52 -12.85
CA ILE A 206 -1.64 -7.72 -12.02
C ILE A 206 -3.03 -7.72 -11.35
N ALA A 207 -3.43 -6.60 -10.74
CA ALA A 207 -4.74 -6.46 -10.11
C ALA A 207 -5.90 -6.69 -11.09
N MET A 208 -5.78 -6.22 -12.34
CA MET A 208 -6.76 -6.45 -13.41
C MET A 208 -6.91 -7.94 -13.75
N ILE A 209 -5.80 -8.67 -13.89
CA ILE A 209 -5.81 -10.10 -14.19
C ILE A 209 -6.50 -10.88 -13.07
N TRP A 210 -6.13 -10.62 -11.80
CA TRP A 210 -6.72 -11.30 -10.65
C TRP A 210 -8.19 -10.94 -10.42
N ALA A 211 -8.59 -9.68 -10.68
CA ALA A 211 -9.99 -9.28 -10.65
C ALA A 211 -10.79 -9.99 -11.74
N GLY A 212 -10.26 -10.04 -12.96
CA GLY A 212 -10.85 -10.75 -14.08
C GLY A 212 -11.03 -12.25 -13.81
N ALA A 213 -10.00 -12.89 -13.28
CA ALA A 213 -10.04 -14.30 -12.91
C ALA A 213 -11.12 -14.58 -11.86
N SER A 214 -11.20 -13.75 -10.84
CA SER A 214 -12.19 -13.92 -9.77
C SER A 214 -13.62 -13.77 -10.29
N MET A 215 -13.87 -12.79 -11.18
CA MET A 215 -15.20 -12.54 -11.75
C MET A 215 -15.58 -13.53 -12.85
N ALA A 216 -14.61 -14.11 -13.55
CA ALA A 216 -14.88 -15.11 -14.60
C ALA A 216 -15.19 -16.50 -14.03
N LEU A 217 -14.63 -16.83 -12.86
CA LEU A 217 -14.78 -18.15 -12.24
C LEU A 217 -15.93 -18.24 -11.24
N PHE A 218 -16.29 -17.13 -10.61
CA PHE A 218 -17.25 -17.12 -9.51
C PHE A 218 -18.30 -16.04 -9.70
N ASP A 219 -19.56 -16.40 -9.43
CA ASP A 219 -20.61 -15.42 -9.23
C ASP A 219 -20.42 -14.65 -7.91
N GLY A 220 -21.08 -13.49 -7.78
CA GLY A 220 -20.90 -12.61 -6.63
C GLY A 220 -21.30 -13.26 -5.31
N GLN A 221 -22.28 -14.15 -5.28
CA GLN A 221 -22.72 -14.84 -4.06
C GLN A 221 -21.67 -15.83 -3.60
N THR A 222 -21.19 -16.70 -4.48
CA THR A 222 -20.11 -17.66 -4.22
C THR A 222 -18.86 -16.96 -3.74
N LEU A 223 -18.45 -15.89 -4.44
CA LEU A 223 -17.28 -15.09 -4.08
C LEU A 223 -17.42 -14.45 -2.69
N SER A 224 -18.61 -13.94 -2.33
CA SER A 224 -18.86 -13.39 -1.00
C SER A 224 -18.77 -14.46 0.09
N GLN A 225 -19.35 -15.65 -0.15
CA GLN A 225 -19.30 -16.76 0.80
C GLN A 225 -17.87 -17.25 1.03
N MET A 226 -17.06 -17.34 -0.04
CA MET A 226 -15.64 -17.73 0.06
C MET A 226 -14.83 -16.72 0.90
N ILE A 227 -15.07 -15.42 0.71
CA ILE A 227 -14.39 -14.37 1.47
C ILE A 227 -14.83 -14.39 2.94
N ASP A 228 -16.10 -14.57 3.20
CA ASP A 228 -16.65 -14.63 4.57
C ASP A 228 -16.13 -15.87 5.34
N ALA A 229 -15.97 -17.01 4.66
CA ALA A 229 -15.51 -18.26 5.26
C ALA A 229 -13.97 -18.34 5.41
N GLY A 230 -13.21 -17.79 4.46
CA GLY A 230 -11.77 -18.07 4.38
C GLY A 230 -10.88 -16.86 4.06
N THR A 231 -11.38 -15.65 4.17
CA THR A 231 -10.70 -14.42 3.76
C THR A 231 -10.43 -14.36 2.24
N PRO A 232 -9.92 -13.24 1.68
CA PRO A 232 -9.51 -13.17 0.27
C PRO A 232 -8.49 -14.22 -0.16
N SER A 233 -7.76 -14.80 0.79
CA SER A 233 -6.78 -15.87 0.53
C SER A 233 -7.42 -17.14 -0.05
N ALA A 234 -8.67 -17.44 0.33
CA ALA A 234 -9.39 -18.58 -0.23
C ALA A 234 -9.67 -18.41 -1.74
N VAL A 235 -9.97 -17.19 -2.17
CA VAL A 235 -10.17 -16.87 -3.59
C VAL A 235 -8.88 -17.07 -4.38
N VAL A 236 -7.74 -16.61 -3.85
CA VAL A 236 -6.42 -16.79 -4.48
C VAL A 236 -6.10 -18.27 -4.67
N ASN A 237 -6.35 -19.09 -3.65
CA ASN A 237 -6.15 -20.55 -3.73
C ASN A 237 -7.01 -21.16 -4.83
N GLN A 238 -8.30 -20.90 -4.82
CA GLN A 238 -9.25 -21.47 -5.79
C GLN A 238 -8.94 -21.02 -7.22
N VAL A 239 -8.71 -19.73 -7.45
CA VAL A 239 -8.34 -19.20 -8.78
C VAL A 239 -7.08 -19.90 -9.30
N SER A 240 -6.04 -20.00 -8.46
CA SER A 240 -4.76 -20.60 -8.85
C SER A 240 -4.91 -22.08 -9.21
N THR A 241 -5.63 -22.83 -8.39
CA THR A 241 -5.80 -24.28 -8.60
C THR A 241 -6.75 -24.61 -9.77
N MET A 242 -7.81 -23.82 -9.96
CA MET A 242 -8.77 -24.04 -11.07
C MET A 242 -8.16 -23.71 -12.43
N LEU A 243 -7.36 -22.64 -12.53
CA LEU A 243 -6.80 -22.19 -13.83
C LEU A 243 -5.47 -22.86 -14.18
N LEU A 244 -4.65 -23.20 -13.18
CA LEU A 244 -3.30 -23.74 -13.41
C LEU A 244 -3.18 -25.23 -13.00
N GLY A 245 -4.21 -25.79 -12.40
CA GLY A 245 -4.17 -27.14 -11.82
C GLY A 245 -3.39 -27.20 -10.51
N ASN A 246 -3.36 -28.38 -9.88
CA ASN A 246 -2.83 -28.51 -8.52
C ASN A 246 -1.33 -28.15 -8.41
N VAL A 247 -0.49 -28.62 -9.34
CA VAL A 247 0.97 -28.42 -9.27
C VAL A 247 1.33 -26.96 -9.51
N PHE A 248 0.96 -26.43 -10.67
CA PHE A 248 1.28 -25.04 -11.02
C PHE A 248 0.50 -24.02 -10.18
N GLY A 249 -0.72 -24.37 -9.74
CA GLY A 249 -1.49 -23.56 -8.82
C GLY A 249 -0.78 -23.43 -7.46
N THR A 250 -0.21 -24.51 -6.91
CA THR A 250 0.59 -24.45 -5.69
C THR A 250 1.84 -23.58 -5.86
N VAL A 251 2.53 -23.67 -7.01
CA VAL A 251 3.68 -22.80 -7.31
C VAL A 251 3.25 -21.33 -7.35
N ALA A 252 2.11 -21.02 -7.96
CA ALA A 252 1.55 -19.67 -7.99
C ALA A 252 1.24 -19.15 -6.57
N ILE A 253 0.64 -19.99 -5.73
CA ILE A 253 0.33 -19.66 -4.33
C ILE A 253 1.60 -19.35 -3.54
N ILE A 254 2.69 -20.11 -3.74
CA ILE A 254 3.99 -19.83 -3.11
C ILE A 254 4.52 -18.45 -3.53
N GLY A 255 4.41 -18.09 -4.82
CA GLY A 255 4.76 -16.74 -5.29
C GLY A 255 3.97 -15.64 -4.60
N VAL A 256 2.65 -15.86 -4.42
CA VAL A 256 1.76 -14.91 -3.73
C VAL A 256 2.06 -14.82 -2.23
N ILE A 257 2.46 -15.92 -1.57
CA ILE A 257 2.79 -15.96 -0.14
C ILE A 257 4.03 -15.13 0.19
N VAL A 258 5.07 -15.22 -0.62
CA VAL A 258 6.37 -14.58 -0.30
C VAL A 258 6.29 -13.06 -0.37
N LEU A 259 5.44 -12.52 -1.25
CA LEU A 259 5.29 -11.07 -1.43
C LEU A 259 4.85 -10.36 -0.14
N PRO A 260 3.71 -10.71 0.51
CA PRO A 260 3.31 -10.04 1.74
C PRO A 260 4.27 -10.33 2.91
N ILE A 261 4.94 -11.48 2.97
CA ILE A 261 5.94 -11.76 4.00
C ILE A 261 7.11 -10.77 3.89
N SER A 262 7.64 -10.54 2.69
CA SER A 262 8.72 -9.58 2.48
C SER A 262 8.27 -8.14 2.75
N SER A 263 7.08 -7.78 2.30
CA SER A 263 6.48 -6.45 2.51
C SER A 263 6.15 -6.19 3.98
N GLY A 264 5.73 -7.21 4.73
CA GLY A 264 5.48 -7.13 6.17
C GLY A 264 6.76 -6.83 6.96
N LEU A 265 7.87 -7.47 6.60
CA LEU A 265 9.18 -7.18 7.21
C LEU A 265 9.59 -5.73 6.95
N SER A 266 9.43 -5.23 5.71
CA SER A 266 9.74 -3.84 5.37
C SER A 266 8.81 -2.85 6.06
N ALA A 267 7.52 -3.20 6.24
CA ALA A 267 6.56 -2.39 6.99
C ALA A 267 6.97 -2.24 8.46
N PHE A 268 7.35 -3.32 9.13
CA PHE A 268 7.87 -3.26 10.52
C PHE A 268 9.16 -2.45 10.62
N ARG A 269 10.06 -2.57 9.63
CA ARG A 269 11.29 -1.77 9.57
C ARG A 269 10.97 -0.28 9.45
N SER A 270 10.08 0.10 8.53
CA SER A 270 9.64 1.49 8.34
C SER A 270 8.95 2.02 9.59
N LEU A 271 8.05 1.24 10.20
CA LEU A 271 7.36 1.60 11.44
C LEU A 271 8.36 1.87 12.58
N ARG A 272 9.31 0.97 12.79
CA ARG A 272 10.36 1.14 13.80
C ARG A 272 11.19 2.40 13.53
N THR A 273 11.57 2.66 12.28
CA THR A 273 12.38 3.82 11.92
C THR A 273 11.62 5.12 12.17
N ILE A 274 10.36 5.22 11.70
CA ILE A 274 9.52 6.40 11.95
C ILE A 274 9.30 6.63 13.45
N LEU A 275 9.05 5.56 14.21
CA LEU A 275 8.89 5.64 15.68
C LEU A 275 10.19 6.09 16.37
N ALA A 276 11.33 5.55 15.95
CA ALA A 276 12.64 5.93 16.47
C ALA A 276 12.95 7.41 16.20
N ASP A 277 12.70 7.88 14.99
CA ASP A 277 12.88 9.28 14.60
C ASP A 277 11.92 10.20 15.40
N TYR A 278 10.68 9.76 15.60
CA TYR A 278 9.71 10.52 16.38
C TYR A 278 10.09 10.63 17.87
N MET A 279 10.67 9.56 18.44
CA MET A 279 11.15 9.51 19.82
C MET A 279 12.58 10.02 20.00
N ASN A 280 13.26 10.43 18.91
CA ASN A 280 14.68 10.81 18.89
C ASN A 280 15.61 9.71 19.43
N ILE A 281 15.32 8.44 19.14
CA ILE A 281 16.14 7.29 19.55
C ILE A 281 17.05 6.89 18.39
N LYS A 282 18.37 6.98 18.60
CA LYS A 282 19.35 6.47 17.64
C LYS A 282 19.35 4.94 17.63
N GLN A 283 19.26 4.34 16.44
CA GLN A 283 19.28 2.88 16.23
C GLN A 283 20.72 2.38 15.96
N ASP A 284 21.65 2.75 16.83
CA ASP A 284 23.09 2.51 16.72
C ASP A 284 23.55 1.16 17.31
N SER A 285 22.65 0.42 17.97
CA SER A 285 22.97 -0.88 18.56
C SER A 285 21.80 -1.86 18.38
N MET A 286 22.14 -3.15 18.27
CA MET A 286 21.16 -4.23 18.16
C MET A 286 20.19 -4.23 19.35
N LYS A 287 20.68 -3.94 20.55
CA LYS A 287 19.84 -3.85 21.75
C LYS A 287 18.73 -2.80 21.59
N LYS A 288 19.04 -1.60 21.08
CA LYS A 288 18.05 -0.54 20.84
C LYS A 288 17.07 -0.91 19.71
N ILE A 289 17.57 -1.54 18.66
CA ILE A 289 16.74 -2.05 17.56
C ILE A 289 15.71 -3.06 18.10
N LEU A 290 16.16 -4.06 18.87
CA LEU A 290 15.28 -5.07 19.45
C LEU A 290 14.31 -4.51 20.47
N MET A 291 14.76 -3.57 21.31
CA MET A 291 13.91 -2.89 22.30
C MET A 291 12.70 -2.20 21.64
N MET A 292 12.86 -1.68 20.43
CA MET A 292 11.77 -1.08 19.69
C MET A 292 10.97 -2.11 18.86
N THR A 293 11.64 -3.12 18.30
CA THR A 293 11.00 -4.10 17.42
C THR A 293 10.09 -5.06 18.18
N ILE A 294 10.53 -5.58 19.33
CA ILE A 294 9.79 -6.59 20.10
C ILE A 294 8.40 -6.09 20.53
N PRO A 295 8.23 -4.89 21.10
CA PRO A 295 6.90 -4.38 21.42
C PRO A 295 5.98 -4.27 20.19
N LEU A 296 6.51 -3.86 19.03
CA LEU A 296 5.74 -3.78 17.79
C LEU A 296 5.26 -5.17 17.34
N PHE A 297 6.12 -6.19 17.43
CA PHE A 297 5.74 -7.57 17.12
C PHE A 297 4.70 -8.11 18.08
N VAL A 298 4.83 -7.83 19.38
CA VAL A 298 3.84 -8.24 20.39
C VAL A 298 2.49 -7.59 20.12
N ILE A 299 2.44 -6.29 19.86
CA ILE A 299 1.19 -5.59 19.51
C ILE A 299 0.57 -6.22 18.25
N SER A 300 1.37 -6.40 17.20
CA SER A 300 0.88 -7.00 15.96
C SER A 300 0.39 -8.45 16.15
N PHE A 301 1.08 -9.25 16.98
CA PHE A 301 0.65 -10.60 17.32
C PHE A 301 -0.73 -10.61 17.96
N PHE A 302 -1.01 -9.72 18.90
CA PHE A 302 -2.35 -9.60 19.47
C PHE A 302 -3.37 -9.10 18.45
N LEU A 303 -2.99 -8.18 17.57
CA LEU A 303 -3.86 -7.73 16.48
C LEU A 303 -4.23 -8.87 15.52
N THR A 304 -3.38 -9.88 15.30
CA THR A 304 -3.76 -11.06 14.47
C THR A 304 -4.89 -11.88 15.06
N LYS A 305 -5.27 -11.68 16.34
CA LYS A 305 -6.40 -12.33 17.00
C LYS A 305 -7.71 -11.56 16.88
N VAL A 306 -7.63 -10.32 16.41
CA VAL A 306 -8.80 -9.49 16.14
C VAL A 306 -9.42 -9.91 14.80
N ASP A 307 -10.72 -9.69 14.63
CA ASP A 307 -11.41 -9.99 13.38
C ASP A 307 -10.71 -9.35 12.18
N PHE A 308 -10.41 -10.18 11.16
CA PHE A 308 -9.67 -9.73 9.98
C PHE A 308 -10.36 -8.60 9.23
N ASN A 309 -11.71 -8.65 9.11
CA ASN A 309 -12.46 -7.64 8.38
C ASN A 309 -12.40 -6.28 9.09
N LEU A 310 -12.37 -6.28 10.43
CA LEU A 310 -12.20 -5.06 11.20
C LEU A 310 -10.82 -4.44 10.97
N ILE A 311 -9.76 -5.24 11.08
CA ILE A 311 -8.38 -4.79 10.80
C ILE A 311 -8.27 -4.28 9.36
N TRP A 312 -8.86 -5.01 8.39
CA TRP A 312 -8.85 -4.65 6.99
C TRP A 312 -9.54 -3.31 6.70
N ARG A 313 -10.65 -3.00 7.36
CA ARG A 313 -11.35 -1.71 7.21
C ARG A 313 -10.52 -0.55 7.74
N TYR A 314 -9.94 -0.67 8.94
CA TYR A 314 -9.05 0.35 9.50
C TYR A 314 -7.79 0.54 8.64
N PHE A 315 -7.19 -0.57 8.19
CA PHE A 315 -6.05 -0.54 7.30
C PHE A 315 -6.37 0.23 6.02
N ASN A 316 -7.44 -0.13 5.32
CA ASN A 316 -7.80 0.52 4.07
C ASN A 316 -8.07 2.01 4.25
N TRP A 317 -8.77 2.40 5.33
CA TRP A 317 -9.01 3.81 5.60
C TRP A 317 -7.72 4.57 5.90
N ALA A 318 -6.86 4.08 6.79
CA ALA A 318 -5.58 4.69 7.11
C ALA A 318 -4.67 4.78 5.86
N ASN A 319 -4.71 3.75 5.00
CA ASN A 319 -3.99 3.70 3.74
C ASN A 319 -4.41 4.85 2.82
N GLN A 320 -5.72 5.05 2.61
CA GLN A 320 -6.21 6.11 1.74
C GLN A 320 -5.98 7.51 2.33
N VAL A 321 -6.13 7.71 3.64
CA VAL A 321 -5.80 8.98 4.30
C VAL A 321 -4.32 9.32 4.10
N THR A 322 -3.43 8.34 4.24
CA THR A 322 -1.99 8.53 4.02
C THR A 322 -1.69 8.89 2.56
N ALA A 323 -2.38 8.26 1.60
CA ALA A 323 -2.25 8.60 0.18
C ALA A 323 -2.72 10.04 -0.11
N VAL A 324 -3.84 10.47 0.48
CA VAL A 324 -4.32 11.85 0.36
C VAL A 324 -3.29 12.85 0.89
N ILE A 325 -2.70 12.59 2.04
CA ILE A 325 -1.65 13.44 2.61
C ILE A 325 -0.45 13.55 1.67
N ALA A 326 0.01 12.43 1.10
CA ALA A 326 1.12 12.40 0.16
C ALA A 326 0.81 13.17 -1.13
N LEU A 327 -0.42 13.04 -1.67
CA LEU A 327 -0.87 13.80 -2.84
C LEU A 327 -0.99 15.31 -2.56
N LEU A 328 -1.51 15.71 -1.38
CA LEU A 328 -1.55 17.12 -0.99
C LEU A 328 -0.14 17.70 -0.81
N MET A 329 0.77 16.95 -0.21
CA MET A 329 2.17 17.34 -0.11
C MET A 329 2.80 17.52 -1.50
N SER A 330 2.54 16.58 -2.41
CA SER A 330 2.99 16.64 -3.81
C SER A 330 2.37 17.83 -4.57
N THR A 331 1.12 18.15 -4.30
CA THR A 331 0.43 19.34 -4.85
C THR A 331 1.18 20.62 -4.47
N ARG A 332 1.53 20.75 -3.18
CA ARG A 332 2.31 21.90 -2.73
C ARG A 332 3.70 21.95 -3.35
N TYR A 333 4.38 20.80 -3.43
CA TYR A 333 5.69 20.72 -4.09
C TYR A 333 5.63 21.24 -5.53
N LEU A 334 4.67 20.74 -6.33
CA LEU A 334 4.48 21.18 -7.71
C LEU A 334 4.11 22.67 -7.81
N TYR A 335 3.26 23.16 -6.91
CA TYR A 335 2.91 24.58 -6.83
C TYR A 335 4.15 25.47 -6.60
N LEU A 336 5.02 25.09 -5.64
CA LEU A 336 6.25 25.82 -5.34
C LEU A 336 7.27 25.78 -6.48
N LYS A 337 7.24 24.73 -7.30
CA LYS A 337 8.09 24.58 -8.50
C LYS A 337 7.46 25.19 -9.77
N ASN A 338 6.34 25.88 -9.66
CA ASN A 338 5.58 26.44 -10.81
C ASN A 338 5.25 25.37 -11.86
N LYS A 339 4.93 24.15 -11.43
CA LYS A 339 4.50 23.04 -12.27
C LYS A 339 2.99 22.82 -12.16
N ASN A 340 2.43 22.03 -13.09
CA ASN A 340 1.01 21.70 -13.05
C ASN A 340 0.67 20.84 -11.81
N TYR A 341 0.14 21.47 -10.78
CA TYR A 341 -0.24 20.84 -9.53
C TYR A 341 -1.63 20.16 -9.59
N LEU A 342 -2.44 20.40 -10.63
CA LEU A 342 -3.76 19.80 -10.78
C LEU A 342 -3.67 18.27 -10.91
N VAL A 343 -2.58 17.76 -11.44
CA VAL A 343 -2.35 16.31 -11.59
C VAL A 343 -2.35 15.55 -10.26
N THR A 344 -2.04 16.22 -9.17
CA THR A 344 -2.09 15.66 -7.80
C THR A 344 -3.25 16.20 -6.99
N LEU A 345 -3.68 17.44 -7.23
CA LEU A 345 -4.79 18.08 -6.51
C LEU A 345 -6.13 17.41 -6.78
N LEU A 346 -6.40 17.06 -8.05
CA LEU A 346 -7.67 16.43 -8.42
C LEU A 346 -7.85 15.05 -7.75
N PRO A 347 -6.91 14.09 -7.88
CA PRO A 347 -7.03 12.82 -7.19
C PRO A 347 -7.00 12.98 -5.66
N ALA A 348 -6.23 13.94 -5.11
CA ALA A 348 -6.22 14.21 -3.67
C ALA A 348 -7.60 14.65 -3.17
N THR A 349 -8.25 15.57 -3.88
CA THR A 349 -9.56 16.10 -3.49
C THR A 349 -10.64 15.02 -3.56
N PHE A 350 -10.64 14.23 -4.65
CA PHE A 350 -11.55 13.12 -4.83
C PHE A 350 -11.40 12.09 -3.70
N MET A 351 -10.17 11.64 -3.44
CA MET A 351 -9.91 10.65 -2.40
C MET A 351 -10.14 11.19 -0.99
N LEU A 352 -9.90 12.48 -0.74
CA LEU A 352 -10.26 13.12 0.53
C LEU A 352 -11.77 13.06 0.76
N TYR A 353 -12.57 13.38 -0.26
CA TYR A 353 -14.02 13.26 -0.15
C TYR A 353 -14.46 11.82 0.13
N ALA A 354 -13.89 10.85 -0.57
CA ALA A 354 -14.16 9.44 -0.29
C ALA A 354 -13.78 9.05 1.15
N CYS A 355 -12.60 9.49 1.65
CA CYS A 355 -12.14 9.20 3.02
C CYS A 355 -13.08 9.79 4.08
N VAL A 356 -13.57 11.02 3.86
CA VAL A 356 -14.49 11.68 4.80
C VAL A 356 -15.86 10.99 4.78
N VAL A 357 -16.42 10.70 3.61
CA VAL A 357 -17.70 9.98 3.51
C VAL A 357 -17.59 8.58 4.12
N TYR A 358 -16.50 7.87 3.89
CA TYR A 358 -16.28 6.54 4.45
C TYR A 358 -16.27 6.55 5.99
N ILE A 359 -15.51 7.44 6.61
CA ILE A 359 -15.43 7.50 8.08
C ILE A 359 -16.75 7.98 8.71
N LEU A 360 -17.52 8.80 8.00
CA LEU A 360 -18.85 9.21 8.45
C LEU A 360 -19.86 8.06 8.40
N SER A 361 -19.80 7.22 7.36
CA SER A 361 -20.80 6.18 7.10
C SER A 361 -20.53 4.85 7.79
N GLU A 362 -19.26 4.42 7.85
CA GLU A 362 -18.87 3.06 8.22
C GLU A 362 -18.84 2.81 9.75
N PRO A 363 -18.97 1.53 10.17
CA PRO A 363 -18.92 1.14 11.58
C PRO A 363 -17.63 1.49 12.32
N ILE A 364 -16.54 1.69 11.60
CA ILE A 364 -15.24 2.11 12.16
C ILE A 364 -15.19 3.58 12.52
N GLY A 365 -16.20 4.37 12.12
CA GLY A 365 -16.30 5.80 12.36
C GLY A 365 -17.64 6.20 13.00
N PHE A 366 -18.30 7.21 12.42
CA PHE A 366 -19.48 7.84 13.00
C PHE A 366 -20.79 7.05 12.80
N ARG A 367 -20.82 6.02 11.96
CA ARG A 367 -21.97 5.13 11.72
C ARG A 367 -23.26 5.87 11.26
N MET A 368 -23.10 6.96 10.52
CA MET A 368 -24.24 7.71 9.99
C MET A 368 -24.99 6.96 8.88
N GLY A 369 -24.40 5.90 8.33
CA GLY A 369 -24.90 5.22 7.14
C GLY A 369 -24.74 6.08 5.88
N LEU A 370 -25.06 5.49 4.72
CA LEU A 370 -24.97 6.19 3.43
C LEU A 370 -26.31 6.85 3.09
N GLN A 371 -26.51 8.05 3.60
CA GLN A 371 -27.67 8.89 3.38
C GLN A 371 -27.25 10.20 2.68
N THR A 372 -28.20 10.91 2.07
CA THR A 372 -27.93 12.22 1.44
C THR A 372 -27.22 13.18 2.39
N ALA A 373 -27.62 13.20 3.66
CA ALA A 373 -26.97 14.01 4.69
C ALA A 373 -25.49 13.67 4.86
N THR A 374 -25.10 12.39 4.82
CA THR A 374 -23.71 11.95 4.95
C THR A 374 -22.86 12.47 3.79
N TYR A 375 -23.38 12.42 2.57
CA TYR A 375 -22.70 12.96 1.40
C TYR A 375 -22.55 14.48 1.47
N LEU A 376 -23.58 15.20 1.91
CA LEU A 376 -23.52 16.66 2.05
C LEU A 376 -22.55 17.09 3.15
N VAL A 377 -22.61 16.46 4.33
CA VAL A 377 -21.66 16.71 5.42
C VAL A 377 -20.22 16.39 4.97
N GLY A 378 -20.06 15.28 4.26
CA GLY A 378 -18.78 14.89 3.67
C GLY A 378 -18.24 15.93 2.68
N LEU A 379 -19.11 16.47 1.84
CA LEU A 379 -18.74 17.53 0.88
C LEU A 379 -18.32 18.81 1.61
N VAL A 380 -19.11 19.27 2.57
CA VAL A 380 -18.81 20.48 3.36
C VAL A 380 -17.49 20.32 4.10
N ALA A 381 -17.27 19.19 4.77
CA ALA A 381 -16.02 18.90 5.46
C ALA A 381 -14.82 18.86 4.50
N THR A 382 -14.98 18.25 3.33
CA THR A 382 -13.92 18.21 2.30
C THR A 382 -13.57 19.61 1.82
N VAL A 383 -14.57 20.43 1.50
CA VAL A 383 -14.36 21.81 1.07
C VAL A 383 -13.67 22.62 2.18
N ALA A 384 -14.09 22.46 3.44
CA ALA A 384 -13.44 23.14 4.57
C ALA A 384 -11.98 22.72 4.74
N ILE A 385 -11.67 21.43 4.66
CA ILE A 385 -10.29 20.91 4.75
C ILE A 385 -9.46 21.44 3.59
N MET A 386 -9.99 21.44 2.36
CA MET A 386 -9.28 21.94 1.18
C MET A 386 -9.06 23.46 1.24
N ALA A 387 -10.03 24.23 1.75
CA ALA A 387 -9.87 25.68 1.96
C ALA A 387 -8.80 25.96 3.03
N LEU A 388 -8.79 25.22 4.12
CA LEU A 388 -7.76 25.30 5.15
C LEU A 388 -6.39 24.95 4.57
N TYR A 389 -6.28 23.82 3.85
CA TYR A 389 -5.05 23.41 3.17
C TYR A 389 -4.53 24.49 2.22
N TRP A 390 -5.42 25.13 1.44
CA TRP A 390 -5.03 26.17 0.47
C TRP A 390 -4.54 27.43 1.17
N THR A 391 -5.23 27.87 2.21
CA THR A 391 -4.90 29.12 2.93
C THR A 391 -3.67 28.98 3.83
N THR A 392 -3.56 27.88 4.58
CA THR A 392 -2.49 27.66 5.55
C THR A 392 -1.32 26.86 5.00
N GLY A 393 -1.60 25.96 4.05
CA GLY A 393 -0.60 25.07 3.46
C GLY A 393 0.05 25.67 2.21
N VAL A 394 -0.74 25.98 1.18
CA VAL A 394 -0.21 26.34 -0.16
C VAL A 394 0.28 27.77 -0.23
N LYS A 395 -0.49 28.72 0.29
CA LYS A 395 -0.16 30.15 0.21
C LYS A 395 0.89 30.65 1.21
N GLN A 396 1.20 29.89 2.25
CA GLN A 396 2.24 30.31 3.19
C GLN A 396 3.62 30.35 2.54
N LYS A 397 4.28 31.51 2.65
CA LYS A 397 5.69 31.65 2.29
C LYS A 397 6.52 30.92 3.36
N VAL A 398 6.97 29.72 3.06
CA VAL A 398 7.91 28.97 3.90
C VAL A 398 9.27 29.04 3.22
N ALA A 399 10.29 29.47 3.93
CA ALA A 399 11.67 29.31 3.48
C ALA A 399 11.96 27.80 3.49
N LEU A 400 12.02 27.21 2.32
CA LEU A 400 12.40 25.81 2.15
C LEU A 400 13.90 25.70 2.40
N SER A 401 14.32 24.71 3.18
CA SER A 401 15.71 24.28 3.20
C SER A 401 16.11 23.88 1.77
N PRO A 402 17.34 24.13 1.35
CA PRO A 402 17.82 23.73 0.03
C PRO A 402 17.46 22.24 -0.21
N GLU A 403 17.00 21.93 -1.40
CA GLU A 403 17.01 20.54 -1.86
C GLU A 403 18.48 20.14 -2.01
N SER A 404 18.80 18.88 -1.80
CA SER A 404 20.15 18.39 -2.02
C SER A 404 20.61 18.76 -3.43
N GLU A 405 21.88 19.10 -3.63
CA GLU A 405 22.48 19.54 -4.90
C GLU A 405 22.35 18.54 -6.05
N LEU A 406 21.71 17.39 -5.82
CA LEU A 406 21.32 16.37 -6.81
C LEU A 406 20.42 16.91 -7.95
N LEU A 407 19.98 18.17 -7.87
CA LEU A 407 19.23 18.86 -8.92
C LEU A 407 20.07 19.29 -10.12
N ASN A 408 21.39 19.18 -10.08
CA ASN A 408 22.21 19.34 -11.26
C ASN A 408 22.09 18.11 -12.14
N ASP A 409 21.48 18.28 -13.31
CA ASP A 409 21.15 17.26 -14.33
C ASP A 409 22.32 16.37 -14.80
N HIS A 410 23.49 16.45 -14.19
CA HIS A 410 24.74 15.84 -14.67
C HIS A 410 25.47 14.96 -13.65
N LEU A 411 25.03 14.86 -12.41
CA LEU A 411 25.69 13.99 -11.44
C LEU A 411 24.96 12.65 -11.29
N PRO A 412 25.67 11.51 -11.36
CA PRO A 412 25.08 10.23 -11.03
C PRO A 412 24.63 10.24 -9.57
N ILE A 413 23.40 9.78 -9.31
CA ILE A 413 22.89 9.55 -7.97
C ILE A 413 23.82 8.50 -7.33
N GLY A 414 24.44 8.84 -6.23
CA GLY A 414 25.45 7.99 -5.58
C GLY A 414 26.60 8.80 -4.99
N THR A 415 26.73 10.07 -5.36
CA THR A 415 27.59 11.01 -4.67
C THR A 415 26.78 11.74 -3.59
N PHE A 416 26.19 10.98 -2.66
CA PHE A 416 25.62 11.57 -1.45
C PHE A 416 26.75 12.23 -0.67
N SER A 417 26.65 13.56 -0.48
CA SER A 417 27.53 14.27 0.43
C SER A 417 27.47 13.61 1.80
N SER A 418 28.62 13.20 2.30
CA SER A 418 28.81 12.50 3.58
C SER A 418 28.38 13.29 4.83
N ALA A 419 27.71 14.43 4.67
CA ALA A 419 27.30 15.29 5.79
C ALA A 419 25.97 14.90 6.45
N GLY A 420 25.26 13.87 5.97
CA GLY A 420 24.00 13.38 6.53
C GLY A 420 23.73 11.89 6.32
N ALA A 421 24.62 11.20 5.66
CA ALA A 421 24.48 9.77 5.45
C ALA A 421 24.75 9.03 6.76
N VAL A 422 23.77 8.27 7.24
CA VAL A 422 24.08 7.12 8.12
C VAL A 422 25.16 6.31 7.39
N PRO A 423 26.35 6.10 7.96
CA PRO A 423 27.42 5.45 7.26
C PRO A 423 26.95 4.09 6.72
N ALA A 424 27.25 3.79 5.48
CA ALA A 424 26.99 2.47 4.87
C ALA A 424 27.59 1.30 5.71
N ALA A 425 28.50 1.60 6.63
CA ALA A 425 29.07 0.68 7.60
C ALA A 425 28.04 0.13 8.62
N VAL A 426 26.93 0.84 8.91
CA VAL A 426 25.87 0.32 9.81
C VAL A 426 24.89 -0.60 9.07
N VAL A 427 24.97 -0.64 7.75
CA VAL A 427 24.23 -1.60 6.89
C VAL A 427 25.14 -2.79 6.53
N ALA A 428 26.43 -2.75 6.91
CA ALA A 428 27.44 -3.75 6.52
C ALA A 428 28.05 -4.52 7.72
N GLU A 429 27.63 -4.28 8.95
CA GLU A 429 27.93 -5.11 10.13
C GLU A 429 26.66 -5.72 10.73
#